data_ab10ca9a9d04c4fa6480f89004bd9ec9
#
_entry.id   ab10ca9a9d04c4fa6480f89004bd9ec9
#
_cell.length_a   1.000
_cell.length_b   1.000
_cell.length_c   1.000
_cell.angle_alpha   90.00
_cell.angle_beta   90.00
_cell.angle_gamma   90.00
#
_symmetry.space_group_name_H-M   'P 1'
#
loop_
_entity.id
_entity.type
_entity.pdbx_description
1 polymer ?
#
loop_
_entity_poly.entity_id
_entity_poly.type
_entity_poly.pdbx_seq_one_letter_code
_entity_poly.pdbx_strand_id
1 'polypeptide(L)'
;KHKSDYIRSIDKGQILRLWDLRASTGMRPAQEVQFKVGPNTLYTCVDYAARAILDPIERANADSVLLYDEEQMFAALMAMQTNFEKIAIKDTLRNPALLTNNIAVTAPNRWDNYASPTSDPITDLTSAIELVRVRIGGKNPNFLAMHRLVWNQVQKHPAVLARGAVHVNPAGLGIVTPAQFEQILDIPPGSLHITSAQ
;
A
#
# COMPACT_ATOMS: atom_id res chain seq x y z
N LYS A 1 -5.19 4.26 30.35
CA LYS A 1 -5.42 4.19 28.89
C LYS A 1 -6.06 2.86 28.58
N HIS A 2 -7.24 2.85 27.94
CA HIS A 2 -7.90 1.61 27.54
C HIS A 2 -7.13 0.99 26.37
N LYS A 3 -6.77 -0.29 26.48
CA LYS A 3 -6.12 -1.06 25.40
C LYS A 3 -7.12 -1.63 24.39
N SER A 4 -8.40 -1.45 24.65
CA SER A 4 -9.49 -1.86 23.77
C SER A 4 -10.58 -0.80 23.76
N ASP A 5 -11.18 -0.57 22.61
CA ASP A 5 -12.28 0.37 22.45
C ASP A 5 -13.12 -0.04 21.23
N TYR A 6 -14.20 0.68 20.96
CA TYR A 6 -15.09 0.43 19.84
C TYR A 6 -14.87 1.45 18.73
N ILE A 7 -14.66 0.96 17.51
CA ILE A 7 -14.64 1.79 16.32
C ILE A 7 -16.06 1.87 15.76
N ARG A 8 -16.55 3.09 15.56
CA ARG A 8 -17.80 3.33 14.85
C ARG A 8 -17.55 3.30 13.37
N SER A 9 -18.27 2.46 12.64
CA SER A 9 -18.21 2.40 11.20
C SER A 9 -19.36 3.16 10.57
N ILE A 10 -19.10 3.86 9.47
CA ILE A 10 -20.14 4.47 8.63
C ILE A 10 -20.20 3.65 7.34
N ASP A 11 -21.40 3.25 6.95
CA ASP A 11 -21.58 2.49 5.72
C ASP A 11 -21.20 3.34 4.50
N LYS A 12 -20.30 2.79 3.66
CA LYS A 12 -19.87 3.45 2.42
C LYS A 12 -21.03 3.78 1.48
N GLY A 13 -22.06 2.93 1.45
CA GLY A 13 -23.25 3.15 0.66
C GLY A 13 -24.00 4.43 1.05
N GLN A 14 -23.88 4.87 2.29
CA GLN A 14 -24.48 6.13 2.74
C GLN A 14 -23.66 7.35 2.33
N ILE A 15 -22.32 7.24 2.31
CA ILE A 15 -21.43 8.33 1.90
C ILE A 15 -21.52 8.56 0.38
N LEU A 16 -21.64 7.47 -0.39
CA LEU A 16 -21.71 7.53 -1.86
C LEU A 16 -23.14 7.70 -2.38
N ARG A 17 -24.13 7.75 -1.50
CA ARG A 17 -25.52 7.93 -1.90
C ARG A 17 -25.74 9.33 -2.48
N LEU A 18 -26.30 9.40 -3.68
CA LEU A 18 -26.79 10.64 -4.23
C LEU A 18 -28.05 11.05 -3.45
N TRP A 19 -27.94 12.14 -2.71
CA TRP A 19 -29.06 12.74 -2.01
C TRP A 19 -29.86 13.59 -3.02
N ASP A 20 -31.16 13.35 -3.11
CA ASP A 20 -32.05 14.19 -3.89
C ASP A 20 -32.26 15.53 -3.16
N LEU A 21 -31.29 16.42 -3.32
CA LEU A 21 -31.30 17.74 -2.72
C LEU A 21 -32.32 18.63 -3.48
N ARG A 22 -33.38 18.96 -2.82
CA ARG A 22 -34.40 19.87 -3.39
C ARG A 22 -34.00 21.34 -3.13
N ALA A 23 -34.28 22.19 -4.11
CA ALA A 23 -34.11 23.63 -3.93
C ALA A 23 -34.96 24.11 -2.74
N SER A 24 -34.36 24.78 -1.78
CA SER A 24 -35.05 25.41 -0.67
C SER A 24 -35.71 26.69 -1.18
N THR A 25 -37.02 26.67 -1.28
CA THR A 25 -37.80 27.91 -1.47
C THR A 25 -38.18 28.40 -0.09
N GLY A 26 -37.59 29.45 0.40
CA GLY A 26 -37.61 30.10 1.73
C GLY A 26 -38.66 29.78 2.79
N MET A 27 -39.69 28.99 2.46
CA MET A 27 -40.76 28.54 3.37
C MET A 27 -40.71 27.04 3.71
N ARG A 28 -39.79 26.26 3.12
CA ARG A 28 -39.64 24.82 3.44
C ARG A 28 -38.34 24.55 4.16
N PRO A 29 -38.38 23.73 5.22
CA PRO A 29 -37.13 23.34 5.90
C PRO A 29 -36.19 22.63 4.90
N ALA A 30 -34.87 22.87 5.05
CA ALA A 30 -33.85 22.17 4.27
C ALA A 30 -33.98 20.66 4.50
N GLN A 31 -33.63 19.89 3.47
CA GLN A 31 -33.65 18.43 3.59
C GLN A 31 -32.63 17.96 4.60
N GLU A 32 -33.09 17.16 5.55
CA GLU A 32 -32.23 16.59 6.58
C GLU A 32 -31.45 15.40 6.03
N VAL A 33 -30.14 15.44 6.16
CA VAL A 33 -29.23 14.36 5.79
C VAL A 33 -28.81 13.63 7.06
N GLN A 34 -29.28 12.40 7.23
CA GLN A 34 -28.95 11.58 8.39
C GLN A 34 -28.02 10.44 8.00
N PHE A 35 -26.89 10.32 8.68
CA PHE A 35 -25.99 9.20 8.57
C PHE A 35 -26.27 8.17 9.67
N LYS A 36 -26.56 6.94 9.28
CA LYS A 36 -26.63 5.84 10.23
C LYS A 36 -25.23 5.38 10.58
N VAL A 37 -24.92 5.38 11.85
CA VAL A 37 -23.68 4.80 12.35
C VAL A 37 -23.86 3.29 12.41
N GLY A 38 -22.98 2.54 11.79
CA GLY A 38 -22.98 1.07 11.81
C GLY A 38 -22.65 0.50 13.19
N PRO A 39 -22.72 -0.81 13.37
CA PRO A 39 -22.41 -1.46 14.63
C PRO A 39 -20.96 -1.16 15.04
N ASN A 40 -20.76 -1.00 16.34
CA ASN A 40 -19.44 -0.79 16.89
C ASN A 40 -18.58 -2.06 16.72
N THR A 41 -17.39 -1.92 16.19
CA THR A 41 -16.41 -3.01 16.10
C THR A 41 -15.41 -2.88 17.25
N LEU A 42 -15.30 -3.90 18.07
CA LEU A 42 -14.31 -3.95 19.14
C LEU A 42 -12.91 -4.11 18.53
N TYR A 43 -11.97 -3.27 18.92
CA TYR A 43 -10.56 -3.48 18.64
C TYR A 43 -9.78 -3.67 19.94
N THR A 44 -8.76 -4.49 19.90
CA THR A 44 -7.86 -4.75 21.02
C THR A 44 -6.43 -4.50 20.57
N CYS A 45 -5.71 -3.66 21.31
CA CYS A 45 -4.30 -3.44 21.08
C CYS A 45 -3.46 -4.52 21.76
N VAL A 46 -2.53 -5.10 21.02
CA VAL A 46 -1.56 -6.07 21.55
C VAL A 46 -0.22 -5.35 21.73
N ASP A 47 0.38 -5.50 22.91
CA ASP A 47 1.71 -4.95 23.17
C ASP A 47 2.76 -5.95 22.70
N TYR A 48 3.72 -5.45 21.94
CA TYR A 48 4.91 -6.21 21.52
C TYR A 48 6.13 -5.65 22.23
N ALA A 49 6.98 -6.54 22.72
CA ALA A 49 8.23 -6.17 23.38
C ALA A 49 9.38 -7.02 22.83
N ALA A 50 10.53 -6.41 22.68
CA ALA A 50 11.80 -7.10 22.42
C ALA A 50 12.73 -6.90 23.63
N ARG A 51 13.57 -7.89 23.88
CA ARG A 51 14.56 -7.86 24.97
C ARG A 51 15.92 -8.24 24.41
N ALA A 52 16.91 -7.40 24.63
CA ALA A 52 18.32 -7.74 24.45
C ALA A 52 18.85 -8.40 25.72
N ILE A 53 19.62 -9.47 25.57
CA ILE A 53 20.33 -10.13 26.67
C ILE A 53 21.80 -9.71 26.54
N LEU A 54 22.31 -9.01 27.54
CA LEU A 54 23.70 -8.60 27.58
C LEU A 54 24.49 -9.68 28.32
N ASP A 55 25.45 -10.32 27.65
CA ASP A 55 26.35 -11.26 28.28
C ASP A 55 27.45 -10.48 29.06
N PRO A 56 27.57 -10.68 30.38
CA PRO A 56 28.59 -9.98 31.18
C PRO A 56 30.03 -10.27 30.73
N ILE A 57 30.31 -11.45 30.19
CA ILE A 57 31.63 -11.85 29.73
C ILE A 57 31.96 -11.13 28.42
N GLU A 58 31.04 -11.14 27.48
CA GLU A 58 31.21 -10.41 26.22
C GLU A 58 31.34 -8.90 26.46
N ARG A 59 30.49 -8.35 27.35
CA ARG A 59 30.58 -6.95 27.76
C ARG A 59 31.92 -6.58 28.38
N ALA A 60 32.49 -7.46 29.21
CA ALA A 60 33.80 -7.22 29.82
C ALA A 60 34.95 -7.31 28.83
N ASN A 61 34.80 -8.11 27.77
CA ASN A 61 35.78 -8.29 26.71
C ASN A 61 35.62 -7.31 25.54
N ALA A 62 34.49 -6.60 25.48
CA ALA A 62 34.23 -5.61 24.43
C ALA A 62 35.18 -4.42 24.59
N ASP A 63 35.81 -4.04 23.48
CA ASP A 63 36.67 -2.86 23.45
C ASP A 63 35.81 -1.62 23.73
N SER A 64 36.34 -0.63 24.45
CA SER A 64 35.61 0.60 24.81
C SER A 64 35.15 1.43 23.60
N VAL A 65 35.70 1.14 22.43
CA VAL A 65 35.29 1.75 21.14
C VAL A 65 34.02 1.12 20.59
N LEU A 66 33.78 -0.15 20.94
CA LEU A 66 32.56 -0.85 20.56
C LEU A 66 31.51 -0.59 21.65
N LEU A 67 30.53 0.26 21.34
CA LEU A 67 29.40 0.55 22.22
C LEU A 67 28.46 -0.67 22.31
N TYR A 68 28.97 -1.78 22.87
CA TYR A 68 28.32 -3.10 22.88
C TYR A 68 26.88 -3.03 23.38
N ASP A 69 26.62 -2.30 24.45
CA ASP A 69 25.27 -2.14 25.01
C ASP A 69 24.33 -1.42 24.02
N GLU A 70 24.83 -0.41 23.30
CA GLU A 70 24.07 0.36 22.31
C GLU A 70 23.79 -0.48 21.06
N GLU A 71 24.78 -1.27 20.61
CA GLU A 71 24.61 -2.16 19.46
C GLU A 71 23.56 -3.25 19.73
N GLN A 72 23.59 -3.86 20.93
CA GLN A 72 22.60 -4.86 21.33
C GLN A 72 21.20 -4.26 21.45
N MET A 73 21.10 -3.04 21.98
CA MET A 73 19.83 -2.33 22.07
C MET A 73 19.31 -1.93 20.68
N PHE A 74 20.18 -1.48 19.79
CA PHE A 74 19.85 -1.18 18.40
C PHE A 74 19.39 -2.44 17.65
N ALA A 75 20.07 -3.58 17.81
CA ALA A 75 19.67 -4.85 17.21
C ALA A 75 18.28 -5.30 17.67
N ALA A 76 17.98 -5.17 18.96
CA ALA A 76 16.64 -5.48 19.51
C ALA A 76 15.57 -4.55 18.94
N LEU A 77 15.87 -3.27 18.78
CA LEU A 77 14.95 -2.28 18.20
C LEU A 77 14.68 -2.56 16.72
N MET A 78 15.72 -2.88 15.94
CA MET A 78 15.58 -3.28 14.53
C MET A 78 14.78 -4.57 14.38
N ALA A 79 15.00 -5.56 15.25
CA ALA A 79 14.23 -6.80 15.25
C ALA A 79 12.73 -6.53 15.53
N MET A 80 12.43 -5.64 16.48
CA MET A 80 11.06 -5.24 16.80
C MET A 80 10.40 -4.52 15.62
N GLN A 81 11.10 -3.58 14.99
CA GLN A 81 10.60 -2.85 13.82
C GLN A 81 10.32 -3.80 12.66
N THR A 82 11.26 -4.67 12.32
CA THR A 82 11.10 -5.66 11.25
C THR A 82 9.92 -6.60 11.51
N ASN A 83 9.74 -7.02 12.76
CA ASN A 83 8.62 -7.88 13.13
C ASN A 83 7.28 -7.14 13.04
N PHE A 84 7.24 -5.87 13.44
CA PHE A 84 6.06 -5.03 13.30
C PHE A 84 5.67 -4.83 11.84
N GLU A 85 6.62 -4.52 10.96
CA GLU A 85 6.38 -4.42 9.51
C GLU A 85 5.85 -5.73 8.93
N LYS A 86 6.45 -6.87 9.32
CA LYS A 86 6.01 -8.20 8.89
C LYS A 86 4.57 -8.51 9.30
N ILE A 87 4.20 -8.19 10.54
CA ILE A 87 2.83 -8.36 11.05
C ILE A 87 1.86 -7.42 10.31
N ALA A 88 2.22 -6.16 10.14
CA ALA A 88 1.42 -5.18 9.41
C ALA A 88 1.16 -5.64 7.96
N ILE A 89 2.18 -6.11 7.26
CA ILE A 89 2.03 -6.63 5.88
C ILE A 89 1.15 -7.88 5.86
N LYS A 90 1.37 -8.83 6.77
CA LYS A 90 0.62 -10.10 6.83
C LYS A 90 -0.84 -9.87 7.16
N ASP A 91 -1.11 -9.07 8.18
CA ASP A 91 -2.46 -8.93 8.74
C ASP A 91 -3.30 -7.88 8.01
N THR A 92 -2.66 -6.94 7.29
CA THR A 92 -3.36 -5.92 6.51
C THR A 92 -3.27 -6.16 5.02
N LEU A 93 -2.06 -6.09 4.42
CA LEU A 93 -1.88 -6.09 2.97
C LEU A 93 -2.05 -7.48 2.32
N ARG A 94 -1.87 -8.56 3.07
CA ARG A 94 -2.03 -9.93 2.58
C ARG A 94 -3.24 -10.66 3.14
N ASN A 95 -4.06 -9.97 3.92
CA ASN A 95 -5.26 -10.57 4.50
C ASN A 95 -6.42 -10.53 3.49
N PRO A 96 -6.85 -11.68 2.93
CA PRO A 96 -7.92 -11.72 1.94
C PRO A 96 -9.28 -11.33 2.53
N ALA A 97 -9.45 -11.40 3.86
CA ALA A 97 -10.67 -10.96 4.52
C ALA A 97 -10.81 -9.43 4.53
N LEU A 98 -9.68 -8.70 4.55
CA LEU A 98 -9.66 -7.23 4.49
C LEU A 98 -9.58 -6.73 3.05
N LEU A 99 -8.83 -7.40 2.20
CA LEU A 99 -8.62 -7.04 0.80
C LEU A 99 -9.39 -8.01 -0.11
N THR A 100 -10.63 -7.69 -0.36
CA THR A 100 -11.52 -8.48 -1.25
C THR A 100 -11.09 -8.46 -2.72
N ASN A 101 -10.24 -7.50 -3.11
CA ASN A 101 -9.69 -7.39 -4.47
C ASN A 101 -8.25 -7.91 -4.50
N ASN A 102 -8.11 -9.21 -4.39
CA ASN A 102 -6.83 -9.88 -4.57
C ASN A 102 -6.82 -10.58 -5.93
N ILE A 103 -5.99 -10.09 -6.86
CA ILE A 103 -5.81 -10.70 -8.17
C ILE A 103 -4.48 -11.46 -8.15
N ALA A 104 -4.55 -12.79 -8.27
CA ALA A 104 -3.37 -13.61 -8.43
C ALA A 104 -2.95 -13.61 -9.90
N VAL A 105 -1.81 -13.02 -10.21
CA VAL A 105 -1.21 -13.09 -11.54
C VAL A 105 -0.50 -14.43 -11.68
N THR A 106 -1.14 -15.37 -12.39
CA THR A 106 -0.63 -16.73 -12.62
C THR A 106 0.05 -16.82 -13.99
N ALA A 107 0.89 -17.83 -14.20
CA ALA A 107 1.39 -18.14 -15.54
C ALA A 107 0.20 -18.46 -16.50
N PRO A 108 0.20 -17.96 -17.76
CA PRO A 108 1.31 -17.30 -18.46
C PRO A 108 1.41 -15.77 -18.29
N ASN A 109 0.51 -15.14 -17.50
CA ASN A 109 0.36 -13.68 -17.40
C ASN A 109 1.36 -13.02 -16.43
N ARG A 110 2.28 -13.79 -15.85
CA ARG A 110 3.29 -13.25 -14.92
C ARG A 110 4.15 -12.19 -15.59
N TRP A 111 4.40 -11.11 -14.88
CA TRP A 111 5.14 -9.95 -15.40
C TRP A 111 6.64 -10.18 -15.64
N ASP A 112 7.19 -11.31 -15.22
CA ASP A 112 8.52 -11.79 -15.57
C ASP A 112 8.56 -12.60 -16.89
N ASN A 113 7.40 -12.92 -17.46
CA ASN A 113 7.27 -13.64 -18.71
C ASN A 113 7.11 -12.70 -19.90
N TYR A 114 8.23 -12.16 -20.39
CA TYR A 114 8.27 -11.20 -21.50
C TYR A 114 7.87 -11.79 -22.86
N ALA A 115 7.91 -13.12 -23.00
CA ALA A 115 7.53 -13.80 -24.22
C ALA A 115 6.01 -13.99 -24.37
N SER A 116 5.27 -13.84 -23.30
CA SER A 116 3.81 -14.03 -23.32
C SER A 116 3.09 -12.78 -23.82
N PRO A 117 2.26 -12.88 -24.86
CA PRO A 117 1.46 -11.75 -25.34
C PRO A 117 0.36 -11.33 -24.36
N THR A 118 0.06 -12.15 -23.37
CA THR A 118 -0.97 -11.89 -22.35
C THR A 118 -0.39 -11.29 -21.07
N SER A 119 0.94 -11.20 -20.95
CA SER A 119 1.60 -10.51 -19.85
C SER A 119 1.60 -9.01 -20.12
N ASP A 120 0.77 -8.25 -19.42
CA ASP A 120 0.70 -6.79 -19.55
C ASP A 120 0.50 -6.12 -18.16
N PRO A 121 1.61 -5.72 -17.51
CA PRO A 121 1.55 -5.05 -16.21
C PRO A 121 0.71 -3.79 -16.20
N ILE A 122 0.67 -3.05 -17.32
CA ILE A 122 -0.07 -1.79 -17.38
C ILE A 122 -1.57 -2.03 -17.38
N THR A 123 -2.04 -2.99 -18.19
CA THR A 123 -3.47 -3.34 -18.22
C THR A 123 -3.95 -3.87 -16.88
N ASP A 124 -3.15 -4.71 -16.21
CA ASP A 124 -3.47 -5.25 -14.89
C ASP A 124 -3.57 -4.13 -13.83
N LEU A 125 -2.57 -3.23 -13.80
CA LEU A 125 -2.55 -2.12 -12.86
C LEU A 125 -3.64 -1.09 -13.15
N THR A 126 -3.89 -0.76 -14.42
CA THR A 126 -4.99 0.15 -14.80
C THR A 126 -6.34 -0.42 -14.36
N SER A 127 -6.56 -1.71 -14.55
CA SER A 127 -7.77 -2.39 -14.07
C SER A 127 -7.90 -2.34 -12.55
N ALA A 128 -6.80 -2.51 -11.82
CA ALA A 128 -6.79 -2.39 -10.37
C ALA A 128 -7.07 -0.94 -9.91
N ILE A 129 -6.49 0.05 -10.58
CA ILE A 129 -6.73 1.47 -10.32
C ILE A 129 -8.21 1.81 -10.53
N GLU A 130 -8.83 1.34 -11.62
CA GLU A 130 -10.25 1.55 -11.87
C GLU A 130 -11.14 0.92 -10.81
N LEU A 131 -10.81 -0.29 -10.34
CA LEU A 131 -11.53 -0.91 -9.22
C LEU A 131 -11.46 -0.06 -7.94
N VAL A 132 -10.30 0.52 -7.64
CA VAL A 132 -10.15 1.44 -6.51
C VAL A 132 -10.95 2.71 -6.74
N ARG A 133 -10.85 3.31 -7.94
CA ARG A 133 -11.56 4.54 -8.32
C ARG A 133 -13.06 4.40 -8.15
N VAL A 134 -13.66 3.32 -8.64
CA VAL A 134 -15.10 3.02 -8.46
C VAL A 134 -15.47 2.91 -6.98
N ARG A 135 -14.63 2.31 -6.16
CA ARG A 135 -14.94 2.11 -4.73
C ARG A 135 -14.82 3.37 -3.88
N ILE A 136 -13.97 4.31 -4.26
CA ILE A 136 -13.73 5.54 -3.49
C ILE A 136 -14.45 6.77 -4.07
N GLY A 137 -15.43 6.56 -4.95
CA GLY A 137 -16.25 7.62 -5.49
C GLY A 137 -15.56 8.46 -6.57
N GLY A 138 -14.79 7.84 -7.45
CA GLY A 138 -14.16 8.48 -8.62
C GLY A 138 -12.82 9.16 -8.35
N LYS A 139 -12.26 9.04 -7.16
CA LYS A 139 -10.93 9.59 -6.84
C LYS A 139 -9.82 8.65 -7.30
N ASN A 140 -8.70 9.21 -7.76
CA ASN A 140 -7.51 8.43 -8.09
C ASN A 140 -6.83 7.91 -6.82
N PRO A 141 -6.24 6.70 -6.84
CA PRO A 141 -5.36 6.25 -5.77
C PRO A 141 -4.14 7.16 -5.70
N ASN A 142 -3.70 7.46 -4.51
CA ASN A 142 -2.54 8.31 -4.23
C ASN A 142 -1.34 7.52 -3.70
N PHE A 143 -1.45 6.19 -3.68
CA PHE A 143 -0.41 5.33 -3.17
C PHE A 143 -0.38 4.00 -3.94
N LEU A 144 0.76 3.69 -4.52
CA LEU A 144 1.08 2.42 -5.17
C LEU A 144 2.39 1.88 -4.60
N ALA A 145 2.34 0.80 -3.85
CA ALA A 145 3.54 0.15 -3.31
C ALA A 145 3.94 -1.03 -4.19
N MET A 146 5.21 -1.11 -4.53
CA MET A 146 5.76 -2.20 -5.33
C MET A 146 7.10 -2.65 -4.75
N HIS A 147 7.30 -3.96 -4.63
CA HIS A 147 8.59 -4.49 -4.21
C HIS A 147 9.66 -4.28 -5.30
N ARG A 148 10.90 -3.96 -4.90
CA ARG A 148 12.00 -3.65 -5.82
C ARG A 148 12.25 -4.74 -6.88
N LEU A 149 12.13 -6.02 -6.51
CA LEU A 149 12.30 -7.12 -7.46
C LEU A 149 11.22 -7.10 -8.55
N VAL A 150 9.98 -6.78 -8.17
CA VAL A 150 8.87 -6.66 -9.13
C VAL A 150 9.10 -5.44 -10.03
N TRP A 151 9.48 -4.31 -9.45
CA TRP A 151 9.82 -3.11 -10.20
C TRP A 151 10.90 -3.36 -11.25
N ASN A 152 11.97 -4.09 -10.89
CA ASN A 152 13.05 -4.44 -11.81
C ASN A 152 12.58 -5.26 -13.03
N GLN A 153 11.50 -6.02 -12.90
CA GLN A 153 10.88 -6.73 -14.02
C GLN A 153 9.97 -5.80 -14.83
N VAL A 154 9.12 -5.05 -14.14
CA VAL A 154 8.14 -4.14 -14.77
C VAL A 154 8.83 -3.06 -15.63
N GLN A 155 9.89 -2.42 -15.14
CA GLN A 155 10.59 -1.36 -15.86
C GLN A 155 11.22 -1.80 -17.19
N LYS A 156 11.47 -3.10 -17.37
CA LYS A 156 12.05 -3.70 -18.59
C LYS A 156 11.01 -4.41 -19.45
N HIS A 157 9.76 -4.45 -18.99
CA HIS A 157 8.71 -5.18 -19.67
C HIS A 157 8.40 -4.56 -21.06
N PRO A 158 8.31 -5.34 -22.14
CA PRO A 158 8.09 -4.82 -23.49
C PRO A 158 6.84 -3.94 -23.62
N ALA A 159 5.73 -4.32 -22.97
CA ALA A 159 4.50 -3.53 -22.98
C ALA A 159 4.67 -2.16 -22.28
N VAL A 160 5.50 -2.09 -21.23
CA VAL A 160 5.80 -0.84 -20.52
C VAL A 160 6.72 0.04 -21.36
N LEU A 161 7.76 -0.54 -21.96
CA LEU A 161 8.70 0.16 -22.83
C LEU A 161 7.99 0.73 -24.07
N ALA A 162 7.11 -0.04 -24.70
CA ALA A 162 6.36 0.41 -25.87
C ALA A 162 5.49 1.64 -25.57
N ARG A 163 4.85 1.69 -24.42
CA ARG A 163 4.06 2.86 -23.99
C ARG A 163 4.93 4.02 -23.51
N GLY A 164 6.04 3.73 -22.83
CA GLY A 164 7.01 4.74 -22.40
C GLY A 164 7.70 5.42 -23.56
N ALA A 165 8.05 4.69 -24.60
CA ALA A 165 8.70 5.23 -25.81
C ALA A 165 7.80 6.24 -26.55
N VAL A 166 6.49 6.03 -26.56
CA VAL A 166 5.53 6.93 -27.21
C VAL A 166 5.36 8.26 -26.44
N HIS A 167 5.46 8.21 -25.12
CA HIS A 167 5.12 9.37 -24.29
C HIS A 167 6.31 10.20 -23.82
N VAL A 168 7.49 9.63 -23.65
CA VAL A 168 8.55 10.32 -22.89
C VAL A 168 9.95 10.27 -23.48
N ASN A 169 10.29 9.30 -24.35
CA ASN A 169 11.67 9.24 -24.84
C ASN A 169 11.81 8.58 -26.22
N PRO A 170 11.96 9.37 -27.30
CA PRO A 170 12.27 8.86 -28.64
C PRO A 170 13.68 8.23 -28.74
N ALA A 171 14.54 8.41 -27.74
CA ALA A 171 15.92 7.92 -27.74
C ALA A 171 16.12 6.49 -27.24
N GLY A 172 15.05 5.73 -26.95
CA GLY A 172 15.13 4.28 -26.76
C GLY A 172 15.97 3.81 -25.56
N LEU A 173 16.00 4.55 -24.47
CA LEU A 173 16.56 4.03 -23.22
C LEU A 173 15.70 2.84 -22.77
N GLY A 174 16.26 1.65 -22.76
CA GLY A 174 15.57 0.40 -22.46
C GLY A 174 15.08 0.21 -21.02
N ILE A 175 14.79 1.32 -20.30
CA ILE A 175 14.34 1.33 -18.92
C ILE A 175 13.41 2.52 -18.70
N VAL A 176 12.24 2.27 -18.10
CA VAL A 176 11.29 3.30 -17.70
C VAL A 176 11.59 3.77 -16.27
N THR A 177 11.57 5.07 -16.05
CA THR A 177 11.74 5.65 -14.71
C THR A 177 10.43 5.59 -13.90
N PRO A 178 10.47 5.66 -12.55
CA PRO A 178 9.27 5.70 -11.73
C PRO A 178 8.30 6.82 -12.12
N ALA A 179 8.82 8.02 -12.36
CA ALA A 179 7.99 9.17 -12.77
C ALA A 179 7.30 8.98 -14.12
N GLN A 180 7.97 8.35 -15.08
CA GLN A 180 7.37 8.00 -16.38
C GLN A 180 6.27 6.94 -16.20
N PHE A 181 6.49 5.97 -15.32
CA PHE A 181 5.51 4.93 -15.04
C PHE A 181 4.25 5.48 -14.38
N GLU A 182 4.39 6.45 -13.46
CA GLU A 182 3.27 7.17 -12.86
C GLU A 182 2.44 7.92 -13.93
N GLN A 183 3.10 8.56 -14.89
CA GLN A 183 2.43 9.21 -16.02
C GLN A 183 1.69 8.22 -16.93
N ILE A 184 2.27 7.06 -17.20
CA ILE A 184 1.61 6.00 -18.00
C ILE A 184 0.34 5.49 -17.32
N LEU A 185 0.34 5.40 -15.98
CA LEU A 185 -0.79 4.93 -15.19
C LEU A 185 -1.80 6.03 -14.83
N ASP A 186 -1.54 7.29 -15.20
CA ASP A 186 -2.37 8.46 -14.84
C ASP A 186 -2.61 8.57 -13.32
N ILE A 187 -1.54 8.37 -12.54
CA ILE A 187 -1.57 8.55 -11.08
C ILE A 187 -0.75 9.80 -10.69
N PRO A 188 -1.06 10.42 -9.52
CA PRO A 188 -0.32 11.59 -9.07
C PRO A 188 1.19 11.32 -8.94
N PRO A 189 2.04 12.30 -9.27
CA PRO A 189 3.48 12.15 -9.12
C PRO A 189 3.87 11.91 -7.65
N GLY A 190 4.81 10.97 -7.43
CA GLY A 190 5.22 10.54 -6.10
C GLY A 190 4.31 9.50 -5.44
N SER A 191 3.33 8.96 -6.19
CA SER A 191 2.45 7.89 -5.69
C SER A 191 3.12 6.52 -5.68
N LEU A 192 4.14 6.29 -6.49
CA LEU A 192 4.84 5.01 -6.59
C LEU A 192 5.94 4.87 -5.54
N HIS A 193 5.72 3.99 -4.58
CA HIS A 193 6.68 3.67 -3.53
C HIS A 193 7.34 2.31 -3.81
N ILE A 194 8.64 2.33 -4.12
CA ILE A 194 9.43 1.13 -4.37
C ILE A 194 10.07 0.71 -3.05
N THR A 195 9.59 -0.41 -2.49
CA THR A 195 10.10 -0.93 -1.23
C THR A 195 11.25 -1.89 -1.47
N SER A 196 12.27 -1.80 -0.64
CA SER A 196 13.43 -2.71 -0.61
C SER A 196 13.40 -3.61 0.62
N ALA A 197 12.23 -3.96 1.14
CA ALA A 197 12.13 -4.86 2.30
C ALA A 197 12.87 -6.17 2.00
N GLN A 198 13.79 -6.51 2.85
CA GLN A 198 14.54 -7.77 2.84
C GLN A 198 13.70 -8.89 3.44
#